data_968a10ececa533c08e9b1fd1b0f5a33b
#
_entry.id   968a10ececa533c08e9b1fd1b0f5a33b
#
_cell.length_a   1.000
_cell.length_b   1.000
_cell.length_c   1.000
_cell.angle_alpha   90.00
_cell.angle_beta   90.00
_cell.angle_gamma   90.00
#
_symmetry.space_group_name_H-M   'P 1'
#
loop_
_entity.id
_entity.type
_entity.pdbx_description
1 polymer ?
#
loop_
_entity_poly.entity_id
_entity_poly.type
_entity_poly.pdbx_seq_one_letter_code
_entity_poly.pdbx_strand_id
1 'polypeptide(L)'
;MTLKRHVTVLVMAAGLLSQALPLVAQTGDRFTARLAWVPTSGADRGNVAGRGSATATLSGRTLSIAGSFDGLAAPATVARLHWGVAKGARGEAFADLTITRATGGMLSGSVALTAEQVDALRAGRLYIQVHSEKGVPPDGGTLWGWLLR
;
A
#
# COMPACT_ATOMS: atom_id res chain seq x y z
N MET A 1 -70.40 31.56 26.49
CA MET A 1 -69.19 32.34 26.29
C MET A 1 -68.04 31.36 26.20
N THR A 2 -67.66 30.93 24.97
CA THR A 2 -66.80 29.78 24.73
C THR A 2 -65.39 30.28 24.33
N LEU A 3 -64.39 30.04 25.20
CA LEU A 3 -63.03 30.51 25.00
C LEU A 3 -62.28 29.48 24.14
N LYS A 4 -61.97 29.83 22.88
CA LYS A 4 -61.11 29.00 22.00
C LYS A 4 -59.63 29.23 22.35
N ARG A 5 -59.00 28.17 22.89
CA ARG A 5 -57.54 28.15 23.09
C ARG A 5 -56.85 27.74 21.79
N HIS A 6 -56.08 28.68 21.23
CA HIS A 6 -55.18 28.39 20.10
C HIS A 6 -53.91 27.73 20.64
N VAL A 7 -53.68 26.51 20.23
CA VAL A 7 -52.40 25.81 20.46
C VAL A 7 -51.48 26.10 19.30
N THR A 8 -50.45 26.90 19.55
CA THR A 8 -49.39 27.16 18.56
C THR A 8 -48.38 26.03 18.65
N VAL A 9 -48.29 25.20 17.60
CA VAL A 9 -47.28 24.14 17.47
C VAL A 9 -46.01 24.79 16.89
N LEU A 10 -44.97 24.87 17.70
CA LEU A 10 -43.65 25.33 17.27
C LEU A 10 -42.90 24.13 16.66
N VAL A 11 -42.77 24.13 15.32
CA VAL A 11 -41.94 23.14 14.60
C VAL A 11 -40.49 23.58 14.67
N MET A 12 -39.66 22.93 15.52
CA MET A 12 -38.21 23.11 15.49
C MET A 12 -37.62 22.27 14.35
N ALA A 13 -37.18 22.96 13.30
CA ALA A 13 -36.39 22.36 12.24
C ALA A 13 -34.93 22.19 12.75
N ALA A 14 -34.57 20.95 13.11
CA ALA A 14 -33.18 20.62 13.41
C ALA A 14 -32.36 20.55 12.11
N GLY A 15 -31.63 21.63 11.82
CA GLY A 15 -30.67 21.67 10.73
C GLY A 15 -29.47 20.76 11.05
N LEU A 16 -29.34 19.65 10.33
CA LEU A 16 -28.12 18.81 10.31
C LEU A 16 -27.01 19.58 9.60
N LEU A 17 -26.12 20.25 10.36
CA LEU A 17 -24.85 20.73 9.83
C LEU A 17 -23.98 19.51 9.56
N SER A 18 -23.91 19.10 8.29
CA SER A 18 -22.91 18.17 7.79
C SER A 18 -21.55 18.85 7.84
N GLN A 19 -20.76 18.55 8.86
CA GLN A 19 -19.37 19.01 8.96
C GLN A 19 -18.53 18.15 8.00
N ALA A 20 -18.23 18.70 6.83
CA ALA A 20 -17.21 18.14 5.96
C ALA A 20 -15.85 18.25 6.68
N LEU A 21 -15.30 17.12 7.12
CA LEU A 21 -13.93 17.07 7.64
C LEU A 21 -12.97 17.49 6.51
N PRO A 22 -12.03 18.42 6.76
CA PRO A 22 -11.06 18.78 5.76
C PRO A 22 -10.22 17.54 5.40
N LEU A 23 -10.21 17.17 4.13
CA LEU A 23 -9.28 16.20 3.57
C LEU A 23 -7.89 16.82 3.69
N VAL A 24 -7.15 16.48 4.74
CA VAL A 24 -5.75 16.92 4.89
C VAL A 24 -4.97 16.27 3.75
N ALA A 25 -4.64 17.06 2.74
CA ALA A 25 -3.71 16.64 1.71
C ALA A 25 -2.40 16.24 2.38
N GLN A 26 -2.00 14.98 2.27
CA GLN A 26 -0.72 14.50 2.80
C GLN A 26 0.39 15.19 2.02
N THR A 27 0.97 16.25 2.62
CA THR A 27 2.15 16.91 2.10
C THR A 27 3.35 16.00 2.32
N GLY A 28 3.83 15.37 1.26
CA GLY A 28 4.98 14.47 1.31
C GLY A 28 5.46 14.11 -0.09
N ASP A 29 6.70 13.65 -0.18
CA ASP A 29 7.25 13.11 -1.42
C ASP A 29 6.50 11.83 -1.80
N ARG A 30 5.96 11.79 -3.01
CA ARG A 30 5.19 10.64 -3.50
C ARG A 30 6.06 9.76 -4.40
N PHE A 31 5.95 8.46 -4.19
CA PHE A 31 6.60 7.40 -4.97
C PHE A 31 5.56 6.39 -5.42
N THR A 32 5.80 5.77 -6.57
CA THR A 32 4.93 4.73 -7.12
C THR A 32 5.75 3.49 -7.45
N ALA A 33 5.15 2.33 -7.31
CA ALA A 33 5.73 1.06 -7.73
C ALA A 33 4.73 0.30 -8.60
N ARG A 34 5.17 -0.16 -9.75
CA ARG A 34 4.47 -1.17 -10.53
C ARG A 34 5.00 -2.53 -10.10
N LEU A 35 4.12 -3.37 -9.55
CA LEU A 35 4.45 -4.73 -9.16
C LEU A 35 4.35 -5.65 -10.38
N ALA A 36 5.47 -6.18 -10.78
CA ALA A 36 5.61 -7.11 -11.89
C ALA A 36 6.32 -8.39 -11.39
N TRP A 37 6.38 -9.39 -12.21
CA TRP A 37 7.02 -10.66 -11.85
C TRP A 37 8.49 -10.48 -11.47
N VAL A 38 8.91 -11.18 -10.43
CA VAL A 38 10.34 -11.29 -10.13
C VAL A 38 11.05 -12.01 -11.29
N PRO A 39 12.32 -11.70 -11.56
CA PRO A 39 13.09 -12.46 -12.56
C PRO A 39 13.11 -13.94 -12.23
N THR A 40 12.70 -14.76 -13.19
CA THR A 40 12.60 -16.21 -13.06
C THR A 40 12.92 -16.88 -14.38
N SER A 41 13.33 -18.14 -14.34
CA SER A 41 13.63 -18.96 -15.52
C SER A 41 13.20 -20.42 -15.30
N GLY A 42 13.11 -21.19 -16.39
CA GLY A 42 12.87 -22.63 -16.32
C GLY A 42 11.56 -23.03 -15.68
N ALA A 43 11.60 -23.99 -14.78
CA ALA A 43 10.45 -24.62 -14.14
C ALA A 43 9.63 -23.65 -13.25
N ASP A 44 10.28 -22.63 -12.69
CA ASP A 44 9.61 -21.70 -11.77
C ASP A 44 8.74 -20.66 -12.46
N ARG A 45 8.82 -20.57 -13.80
CA ARG A 45 8.02 -19.61 -14.58
C ARG A 45 6.51 -19.78 -14.39
N GLY A 46 6.04 -21.01 -14.20
CA GLY A 46 4.64 -21.31 -13.92
C GLY A 46 4.17 -20.91 -12.52
N ASN A 47 5.10 -20.62 -11.62
CA ASN A 47 4.81 -20.24 -10.23
C ASN A 47 4.60 -18.74 -10.05
N VAL A 48 5.05 -17.93 -11.01
CA VAL A 48 4.91 -16.46 -10.96
C VAL A 48 3.79 -16.03 -11.89
N ALA A 49 2.81 -15.35 -11.32
CA ALA A 49 1.69 -14.75 -12.02
C ALA A 49 1.24 -13.51 -11.26
N GLY A 50 0.38 -12.74 -11.89
CA GLY A 50 -0.24 -11.57 -11.27
C GLY A 50 0.48 -10.26 -11.59
N ARG A 51 -0.06 -9.22 -11.02
CA ARG A 51 0.39 -7.83 -11.17
C ARG A 51 -0.11 -7.01 -9.99
N GLY A 52 0.39 -5.80 -9.86
CA GLY A 52 -0.10 -4.89 -8.85
C GLY A 52 0.50 -3.50 -8.99
N SER A 53 0.16 -2.66 -8.06
CA SER A 53 0.75 -1.34 -7.91
C SER A 53 0.72 -0.89 -6.45
N ALA A 54 1.63 -0.01 -6.10
CA ALA A 54 1.63 0.62 -4.80
C ALA A 54 2.00 2.10 -4.93
N THR A 55 1.49 2.88 -4.00
CA THR A 55 1.89 4.26 -3.78
C THR A 55 2.51 4.35 -2.40
N ALA A 56 3.59 5.08 -2.30
CA ALA A 56 4.21 5.41 -1.03
C ALA A 56 4.35 6.93 -0.89
N THR A 57 4.06 7.45 0.31
CA THR A 57 4.18 8.86 0.64
C THR A 57 5.17 9.01 1.80
N LEU A 58 6.23 9.77 1.58
CA LEU A 58 7.22 10.07 2.60
C LEU A 58 6.90 11.41 3.26
N SER A 59 6.62 11.38 4.57
CA SER A 59 6.44 12.56 5.40
C SER A 59 7.48 12.55 6.51
N GLY A 60 8.40 13.51 6.49
CA GLY A 60 9.59 13.43 7.32
C GLY A 60 10.41 12.18 7.02
N ARG A 61 10.43 11.23 7.96
CA ARG A 61 11.04 9.89 7.79
C ARG A 61 10.03 8.75 7.85
N THR A 62 8.74 9.05 7.89
CA THR A 62 7.69 8.03 7.87
C THR A 62 7.24 7.79 6.44
N LEU A 63 7.38 6.56 5.97
CA LEU A 63 6.92 6.09 4.67
C LEU A 63 5.60 5.35 4.84
N SER A 64 4.51 5.94 4.37
CA SER A 64 3.18 5.32 4.33
C SER A 64 2.96 4.69 2.98
N ILE A 65 2.57 3.41 2.94
CA ILE A 65 2.43 2.61 1.74
C ILE A 65 1.00 2.07 1.66
N ALA A 66 0.42 2.14 0.47
CA ALA A 66 -0.83 1.49 0.12
C ALA A 66 -0.77 0.97 -1.32
N GLY A 67 -1.32 -0.21 -1.55
CA GLY A 67 -1.28 -0.82 -2.87
C GLY A 67 -2.28 -1.96 -3.00
N SER A 68 -2.35 -2.50 -4.20
CA SER A 68 -3.18 -3.65 -4.53
C SER A 68 -2.43 -4.59 -5.47
N PHE A 69 -2.84 -5.84 -5.46
CA PHE A 69 -2.33 -6.89 -6.36
C PHE A 69 -3.46 -7.83 -6.75
N ASP A 70 -3.29 -8.53 -7.84
CA ASP A 70 -4.26 -9.47 -8.37
C ASP A 70 -3.60 -10.54 -9.25
N GLY A 71 -4.26 -11.69 -9.37
CA GLY A 71 -3.91 -12.74 -10.30
C GLY A 71 -2.66 -13.55 -9.91
N LEU A 72 -2.31 -13.65 -8.62
CA LEU A 72 -1.25 -14.57 -8.18
C LEU A 72 -1.63 -16.03 -8.46
N ALA A 73 -0.64 -16.86 -8.75
CA ALA A 73 -0.83 -18.31 -8.96
C ALA A 73 -1.19 -19.08 -7.68
N ALA A 74 -0.90 -18.49 -6.51
CA ALA A 74 -1.23 -19.03 -5.19
C ALA A 74 -1.36 -17.87 -4.19
N PRO A 75 -2.00 -18.08 -3.02
CA PRO A 75 -2.19 -17.03 -2.03
C PRO A 75 -0.88 -16.34 -1.62
N ALA A 76 -0.93 -15.03 -1.47
CA ALA A 76 0.17 -14.25 -0.92
C ALA A 76 0.45 -14.67 0.53
N THR A 77 1.71 -14.71 0.91
CA THR A 77 2.16 -15.07 2.27
C THR A 77 2.67 -13.87 3.05
N VAL A 78 3.51 -13.05 2.43
CA VAL A 78 4.10 -11.85 3.03
C VAL A 78 4.42 -10.82 1.95
N ALA A 79 4.41 -9.54 2.32
CA ALA A 79 5.00 -8.46 1.53
C ALA A 79 6.06 -7.74 2.38
N ARG A 80 7.15 -7.33 1.75
CA ARG A 80 8.29 -6.71 2.43
C ARG A 80 8.84 -5.53 1.66
N LEU A 81 9.38 -4.57 2.42
CA LEU A 81 10.29 -3.57 1.88
C LEU A 81 11.71 -4.09 1.89
N HIS A 82 12.39 -3.89 0.78
CA HIS A 82 13.78 -4.26 0.55
C HIS A 82 14.63 -3.06 0.18
N TRP A 83 15.91 -3.16 0.45
CA TRP A 83 16.91 -2.14 0.11
C TRP A 83 17.99 -2.75 -0.78
N GLY A 84 17.95 -2.44 -2.08
CA GLY A 84 18.95 -2.88 -3.06
C GLY A 84 20.11 -1.91 -3.21
N VAL A 85 21.20 -2.41 -3.77
CA VAL A 85 22.37 -1.56 -4.12
C VAL A 85 22.08 -0.67 -5.32
N ALA A 86 21.17 -1.10 -6.21
CA ALA A 86 20.69 -0.37 -7.37
C ALA A 86 19.29 -0.84 -7.75
N LYS A 87 18.58 -0.07 -8.58
CA LYS A 87 17.33 -0.52 -9.20
C LYS A 87 17.57 -1.80 -10.00
N GLY A 88 16.72 -2.82 -9.78
CA GLY A 88 16.84 -4.13 -10.42
C GLY A 88 17.78 -5.10 -9.69
N ALA A 89 18.53 -4.66 -8.70
CA ALA A 89 19.39 -5.51 -7.88
C ALA A 89 18.68 -5.91 -6.59
N ARG A 90 18.65 -7.22 -6.29
CA ARG A 90 18.10 -7.73 -5.03
C ARG A 90 18.87 -7.19 -3.84
N GLY A 91 18.18 -7.01 -2.72
CA GLY A 91 18.74 -6.55 -1.46
C GLY A 91 17.99 -7.09 -0.26
N GLU A 92 18.48 -6.76 0.91
CA GLU A 92 17.93 -7.24 2.18
C GLU A 92 16.55 -6.65 2.46
N ALA A 93 15.67 -7.47 3.03
CA ALA A 93 14.40 -7.04 3.59
C ALA A 93 14.66 -6.33 4.92
N PHE A 94 13.96 -5.22 5.16
CA PHE A 94 14.11 -4.47 6.41
C PHE A 94 12.77 -4.13 7.10
N ALA A 95 11.63 -4.33 6.43
CA ALA A 95 10.33 -4.13 7.04
C ALA A 95 9.26 -5.00 6.39
N ASP A 96 8.38 -5.57 7.21
CA ASP A 96 7.20 -6.29 6.76
C ASP A 96 6.04 -5.32 6.52
N LEU A 97 5.21 -5.64 5.53
CA LEU A 97 3.97 -4.95 5.20
C LEU A 97 2.78 -5.87 5.47
N THR A 98 1.66 -5.28 5.85
CA THR A 98 0.38 -6.00 5.91
C THR A 98 -0.07 -6.36 4.50
N ILE A 99 -0.50 -7.60 4.29
CA ILE A 99 -0.98 -8.08 2.99
C ILE A 99 -2.19 -8.99 3.15
N THR A 100 -3.14 -8.90 2.22
CA THR A 100 -4.23 -9.87 2.10
C THR A 100 -3.67 -11.22 1.67
N ARG A 101 -3.90 -12.27 2.46
CA ARG A 101 -3.43 -13.64 2.18
C ARG A 101 -4.38 -14.36 1.22
N ALA A 102 -4.40 -13.91 -0.02
CA ALA A 102 -5.21 -14.44 -1.12
C ALA A 102 -4.45 -14.24 -2.44
N THR A 103 -5.03 -14.69 -3.55
CA THR A 103 -4.47 -14.51 -4.90
C THR A 103 -4.61 -13.07 -5.42
N GLY A 104 -5.35 -12.23 -4.72
CA GLY A 104 -5.52 -10.80 -4.95
C GLY A 104 -5.95 -10.09 -3.68
N GLY A 105 -5.74 -8.78 -3.61
CA GLY A 105 -6.10 -7.98 -2.45
C GLY A 105 -5.25 -6.73 -2.29
N MET A 106 -5.11 -6.30 -1.05
CA MET A 106 -4.44 -5.06 -0.67
C MET A 106 -3.12 -5.33 0.06
N LEU A 107 -2.19 -4.40 -0.06
CA LEU A 107 -1.03 -4.31 0.80
C LEU A 107 -0.93 -2.91 1.39
N SER A 108 -0.42 -2.81 2.61
CA SER A 108 -0.25 -1.51 3.29
C SER A 108 0.80 -1.57 4.38
N GLY A 109 1.28 -0.42 4.79
CA GLY A 109 2.20 -0.31 5.92
C GLY A 109 2.61 1.13 6.18
N SER A 110 3.19 1.34 7.36
CA SER A 110 3.83 2.58 7.75
C SER A 110 5.16 2.26 8.39
N VAL A 111 6.25 2.76 7.82
CA VAL A 111 7.62 2.39 8.19
C VAL A 111 8.43 3.64 8.48
N ALA A 112 9.07 3.67 9.66
CA ALA A 112 10.04 4.71 9.99
C ALA A 112 11.38 4.37 9.31
N LEU A 113 11.84 5.26 8.43
CA LEU A 113 13.09 5.11 7.70
C LEU A 113 14.27 5.76 8.44
N THR A 114 15.45 5.17 8.33
CA THR A 114 16.70 5.86 8.67
C THR A 114 17.00 6.94 7.62
N ALA A 115 17.93 7.85 7.91
CA ALA A 115 18.37 8.86 6.93
C ALA A 115 18.91 8.20 5.66
N GLU A 116 19.70 7.14 5.79
CA GLU A 116 20.27 6.38 4.67
C GLU A 116 19.18 5.69 3.81
N GLN A 117 18.12 5.18 4.47
CA GLN A 117 16.99 4.59 3.75
C GLN A 117 16.16 5.66 3.01
N VAL A 118 16.03 6.87 3.55
CA VAL A 118 15.41 8.00 2.84
C VAL A 118 16.22 8.36 1.58
N ASP A 119 17.55 8.41 1.68
CA ASP A 119 18.42 8.67 0.54
C ASP A 119 18.34 7.52 -0.49
N ALA A 120 18.28 6.28 -0.02
CA ALA A 120 18.07 5.11 -0.88
C ALA A 120 16.72 5.15 -1.61
N LEU A 121 15.64 5.55 -0.92
CA LEU A 121 14.32 5.73 -1.52
C LEU A 121 14.36 6.79 -2.63
N ARG A 122 14.95 7.95 -2.36
CA ARG A 122 15.10 9.03 -3.33
C ARG A 122 15.96 8.64 -4.53
N ALA A 123 16.92 7.76 -4.31
CA ALA A 123 17.78 7.18 -5.37
C ALA A 123 17.11 5.99 -6.10
N GLY A 124 15.85 5.64 -5.79
CA GLY A 124 15.11 4.54 -6.42
C GLY A 124 15.66 3.15 -6.06
N ARG A 125 16.28 3.00 -4.89
CA ARG A 125 16.89 1.73 -4.43
C ARG A 125 16.04 0.94 -3.44
N LEU A 126 14.84 1.44 -3.07
CA LEU A 126 13.87 0.68 -2.28
C LEU A 126 12.83 0.05 -3.18
N TYR A 127 12.43 -1.17 -2.84
CA TYR A 127 11.38 -1.88 -3.56
C TYR A 127 10.49 -2.70 -2.63
N ILE A 128 9.28 -2.96 -3.09
CA ILE A 128 8.33 -3.86 -2.45
C ILE A 128 8.47 -5.22 -3.13
N GLN A 129 8.52 -6.29 -2.34
CA GLN A 129 8.42 -7.66 -2.84
C GLN A 129 7.24 -8.37 -2.18
N VAL A 130 6.41 -9.01 -3.00
CA VAL A 130 5.31 -9.86 -2.58
C VAL A 130 5.75 -11.31 -2.76
N HIS A 131 5.50 -12.13 -1.75
CA HIS A 131 5.77 -13.57 -1.73
C HIS A 131 4.44 -14.32 -1.74
N SER A 132 4.42 -15.51 -2.30
CA SER A 132 3.25 -16.39 -2.31
C SER A 132 3.66 -17.83 -1.97
N GLU A 133 2.67 -18.68 -1.73
CA GLU A 133 2.89 -20.12 -1.46
C GLU A 133 3.58 -20.82 -2.63
N LYS A 134 3.38 -20.30 -3.86
CA LYS A 134 4.08 -20.72 -5.08
C LYS A 134 4.83 -19.51 -5.62
N GLY A 135 6.10 -19.43 -5.38
CA GLY A 135 6.94 -18.35 -5.89
C GLY A 135 8.29 -18.90 -6.30
N VAL A 136 9.24 -18.03 -6.59
CA VAL A 136 10.61 -18.42 -6.95
C VAL A 136 11.35 -18.80 -5.68
N PRO A 137 11.88 -20.04 -5.56
CA PRO A 137 12.70 -20.44 -4.44
C PRO A 137 13.95 -19.55 -4.29
N PRO A 138 14.53 -19.45 -3.06
CA PRO A 138 14.11 -20.14 -1.84
C PRO A 138 13.01 -19.43 -1.04
N ASP A 139 12.71 -18.18 -1.33
CA ASP A 139 11.89 -17.32 -0.48
C ASP A 139 10.42 -17.16 -0.95
N GLY A 140 10.05 -17.73 -2.10
CA GLY A 140 8.69 -17.63 -2.64
C GLY A 140 8.38 -16.27 -3.27
N GLY A 141 9.39 -15.49 -3.65
CA GLY A 141 9.19 -14.21 -4.32
C GLY A 141 8.36 -14.34 -5.59
N THR A 142 7.37 -13.48 -5.76
CA THR A 142 6.43 -13.56 -6.89
C THR A 142 6.34 -12.25 -7.65
N LEU A 143 6.04 -11.14 -6.96
CA LEU A 143 6.02 -9.80 -7.54
C LEU A 143 7.01 -8.90 -6.85
N TRP A 144 7.58 -7.98 -7.60
CA TRP A 144 8.37 -6.89 -7.05
C TRP A 144 8.12 -5.58 -7.77
N GLY A 145 8.39 -4.45 -7.13
CA GLY A 145 8.26 -3.13 -7.71
C GLY A 145 9.12 -2.10 -7.00
N TRP A 146 9.90 -1.36 -7.76
CA TRP A 146 10.77 -0.29 -7.28
C TRP A 146 9.95 0.97 -7.02
N LEU A 147 10.16 1.61 -5.88
CA LEU A 147 9.53 2.87 -5.51
C LEU A 147 10.23 4.02 -6.24
N LEU A 148 9.57 4.59 -7.21
CA LEU A 148 10.10 5.65 -8.09
C LEU A 148 9.20 6.89 -8.03
N ARG A 149 9.79 8.07 -8.22
CA ARG A 149 9.05 9.34 -8.39
C ARG A 149 8.35 9.41 -9.72
#